data_797cadccfaedd3b9e0988a1922bed1c7
#
_entry.id   797cadccfaedd3b9e0988a1922bed1c7
#
_cell.length_a   1.000
_cell.length_b   1.000
_cell.length_c   1.000
_cell.angle_alpha   90.00
_cell.angle_beta   90.00
_cell.angle_gamma   90.00
#
_symmetry.space_group_name_H-M   'P 1'
#
loop_
_entity.id
_entity.type
_entity.pdbx_description
1 polymer ?
#
loop_
_entity_poly.entity_id
_entity_poly.type
_entity_poly.pdbx_seq_one_letter_code
_entity_poly.pdbx_strand_id
1 'polypeptide(L)'
;MASFFSLPVLIVAGGALPAGIAAAFAARRLSHTSQPPLALTVAACELLGLWAAYTMPSAFLLATTCALGWTLLVLAAVDALALRLPDVLTLPLIAAGLAVSWWLPDRDLMGHAIGAAAGLAVFYAISVLYRAARGVDGLGLGDAKLAGAAGAWLGWQALSFVVLIACAVGLVWVGLATMRRGRAALEERIPFGIALSFAIWVIWLYGLPEIFDPT
;
A
#
# COMPACT_ATOMS: atom_id res chain seq x y z
N MET A 1 16.90 -30.22 4.16
CA MET A 1 15.83 -29.98 3.17
C MET A 1 14.40 -30.20 3.69
N ALA A 2 14.17 -30.40 4.98
CA ALA A 2 12.85 -30.79 5.54
C ALA A 2 12.13 -29.69 6.37
N SER A 3 12.48 -28.42 6.22
CA SER A 3 11.88 -27.34 7.00
C SER A 3 11.08 -26.31 6.18
N PHE A 4 10.76 -26.60 4.92
CA PHE A 4 9.99 -25.68 4.07
C PHE A 4 8.49 -25.61 4.42
N PHE A 5 7.96 -26.55 5.19
CA PHE A 5 6.61 -26.49 5.72
C PHE A 5 6.61 -26.11 7.20
N SER A 6 7.20 -24.98 7.52
CA SER A 6 7.08 -24.44 8.87
C SER A 6 5.62 -24.03 9.13
N LEU A 7 5.16 -24.20 10.38
CA LEU A 7 3.81 -23.82 10.82
C LEU A 7 3.34 -22.43 10.31
N PRO A 8 4.20 -21.38 10.26
CA PRO A 8 3.86 -20.10 9.68
C PRO A 8 3.42 -20.15 8.20
N VAL A 9 4.07 -20.94 7.38
CA VAL A 9 3.74 -21.07 5.95
C VAL A 9 2.36 -21.72 5.77
N LEU A 10 2.05 -22.74 6.58
CA LEU A 10 0.73 -23.38 6.56
C LEU A 10 -0.39 -22.45 7.04
N ILE A 11 -0.12 -21.63 8.07
CA ILE A 11 -1.06 -20.64 8.57
C ILE A 11 -1.34 -19.57 7.50
N VAL A 12 -0.31 -19.11 6.79
CA VAL A 12 -0.44 -18.12 5.72
C VAL A 12 -1.21 -18.71 4.55
N ALA A 13 -0.84 -19.89 4.06
CA ALA A 13 -1.55 -20.55 2.96
C ALA A 13 -3.03 -20.79 3.30
N GLY A 14 -3.33 -21.26 4.53
CA GLY A 14 -4.70 -21.41 4.99
C GLY A 14 -5.48 -20.10 5.17
N GLY A 15 -4.80 -19.01 5.51
CA GLY A 15 -5.39 -17.67 5.70
C GLY A 15 -5.58 -16.88 4.40
N ALA A 16 -4.76 -17.12 3.39
CA ALA A 16 -4.81 -16.37 2.14
C ALA A 16 -6.06 -16.67 1.30
N LEU A 17 -6.59 -17.90 1.35
CA LEU A 17 -7.86 -18.25 0.68
C LEU A 17 -9.04 -17.38 1.19
N PRO A 18 -9.39 -17.36 2.48
CA PRO A 18 -10.46 -16.50 2.96
C PRO A 18 -10.15 -15.02 2.79
N ALA A 19 -8.89 -14.60 2.92
CA ALA A 19 -8.47 -13.23 2.68
C ALA A 19 -8.65 -12.82 1.20
N GLY A 20 -8.29 -13.68 0.25
CA GLY A 20 -8.48 -13.44 -1.18
C GLY A 20 -9.96 -13.35 -1.57
N ILE A 21 -10.81 -14.21 -0.99
CA ILE A 21 -12.26 -14.13 -1.16
C ILE A 21 -12.81 -12.83 -0.59
N ALA A 22 -12.41 -12.47 0.63
CA ALA A 22 -12.82 -11.22 1.28
C ALA A 22 -12.32 -9.99 0.50
N ALA A 23 -11.09 -10.02 -0.01
CA ALA A 23 -10.51 -8.97 -0.83
C ALA A 23 -11.28 -8.77 -2.14
N ALA A 24 -11.61 -9.84 -2.86
CA ALA A 24 -12.40 -9.79 -4.09
C ALA A 24 -13.80 -9.23 -3.82
N PHE A 25 -14.44 -9.65 -2.72
CA PHE A 25 -15.75 -9.17 -2.33
C PHE A 25 -15.73 -7.71 -1.89
N ALA A 26 -14.72 -7.28 -1.13
CA ALA A 26 -14.52 -5.89 -0.73
C ALA A 26 -14.28 -4.99 -1.95
N ALA A 27 -13.38 -5.39 -2.84
CA ALA A 27 -13.11 -4.67 -4.08
C ALA A 27 -14.39 -4.50 -4.92
N ARG A 28 -15.21 -5.56 -5.04
CA ARG A 28 -16.51 -5.50 -5.72
C ARG A 28 -17.47 -4.51 -5.08
N ARG A 29 -17.63 -4.57 -3.74
CA ARG A 29 -18.54 -3.67 -3.02
C ARG A 29 -18.11 -2.21 -3.07
N LEU A 30 -16.81 -1.96 -3.03
CA LEU A 30 -16.24 -0.62 -2.95
C LEU A 30 -16.04 0.04 -4.32
N SER A 31 -15.81 -0.74 -5.38
CA SER A 31 -15.63 -0.20 -6.73
C SER A 31 -16.95 0.05 -7.46
N HIS A 32 -18.03 -0.64 -7.10
CA HIS A 32 -19.33 -0.61 -7.80
C HIS A 32 -19.28 -0.92 -9.32
N THR A 33 -18.14 -1.43 -9.80
CA THR A 33 -17.88 -1.62 -11.23
C THR A 33 -17.64 -3.09 -11.57
N SER A 34 -16.58 -3.42 -12.23
CA SER A 34 -16.21 -4.79 -12.60
C SER A 34 -15.55 -5.54 -11.43
N GLN A 35 -15.69 -6.88 -11.44
CA GLN A 35 -15.03 -7.72 -10.45
C GLN A 35 -13.62 -8.06 -10.91
N PRO A 36 -12.60 -7.93 -10.05
CA PRO A 36 -11.33 -8.61 -10.32
C PRO A 36 -11.61 -10.13 -10.34
N PRO A 37 -10.97 -10.89 -11.22
CA PRO A 37 -11.13 -12.33 -11.24
C PRO A 37 -10.71 -12.91 -9.88
N LEU A 38 -11.62 -13.68 -9.25
CA LEU A 38 -11.40 -14.23 -7.90
C LEU A 38 -10.09 -15.00 -7.81
N ALA A 39 -9.77 -15.81 -8.83
CA ALA A 39 -8.53 -16.57 -8.89
C ALA A 39 -7.29 -15.66 -8.83
N LEU A 40 -7.31 -14.51 -9.49
CA LEU A 40 -6.19 -13.56 -9.47
C LEU A 40 -6.02 -12.91 -8.09
N THR A 41 -7.13 -12.54 -7.44
CA THR A 41 -7.08 -11.95 -6.09
C THR A 41 -6.59 -12.94 -5.05
N VAL A 42 -7.05 -14.18 -5.12
CA VAL A 42 -6.58 -15.27 -4.25
C VAL A 42 -5.09 -15.53 -4.48
N ALA A 43 -4.67 -15.69 -5.74
CA ALA A 43 -3.26 -15.90 -6.08
C ALA A 43 -2.36 -14.74 -5.60
N ALA A 44 -2.82 -13.50 -5.71
CA ALA A 44 -2.09 -12.34 -5.22
C ALA A 44 -1.99 -12.34 -3.67
N CYS A 45 -3.04 -12.72 -2.95
CA CYS A 45 -3.00 -12.86 -1.50
C CYS A 45 -2.03 -13.97 -1.05
N GLU A 46 -2.03 -15.11 -1.77
CA GLU A 46 -1.08 -16.20 -1.53
C GLU A 46 0.37 -15.75 -1.74
N LEU A 47 0.66 -15.10 -2.87
CA LEU A 47 2.01 -14.61 -3.18
C LEU A 47 2.49 -13.59 -2.15
N LEU A 48 1.65 -12.63 -1.74
CA LEU A 48 2.00 -11.67 -0.70
C LEU A 48 2.23 -12.37 0.66
N GLY A 49 1.40 -13.33 1.01
CA GLY A 49 1.54 -14.10 2.23
C GLY A 49 2.82 -14.94 2.25
N LEU A 50 3.15 -15.63 1.14
CA LEU A 50 4.40 -16.37 1.00
C LEU A 50 5.62 -15.45 1.06
N TRP A 51 5.55 -14.30 0.42
CA TRP A 51 6.62 -13.30 0.49
C TRP A 51 6.81 -12.78 1.93
N ALA A 52 5.72 -12.47 2.63
CA ALA A 52 5.77 -12.11 4.04
C ALA A 52 6.36 -13.22 4.92
N ALA A 53 5.98 -14.49 4.69
CA ALA A 53 6.48 -15.62 5.44
C ALA A 53 7.99 -15.86 5.24
N TYR A 54 8.51 -15.49 4.09
CA TYR A 54 9.95 -15.58 3.82
C TYR A 54 10.76 -14.47 4.52
N THR A 55 10.16 -13.29 4.72
CA THR A 55 10.86 -12.12 5.25
C THR A 55 10.65 -11.91 6.75
N MET A 56 9.49 -12.32 7.31
CA MET A 56 9.13 -12.00 8.69
C MET A 56 9.58 -13.07 9.69
N PRO A 57 10.35 -12.68 10.75
CA PRO A 57 10.94 -13.63 11.69
C PRO A 57 9.96 -14.13 12.76
N SER A 58 8.88 -13.42 13.04
CA SER A 58 7.93 -13.76 14.12
C SER A 58 6.51 -13.90 13.61
N ALA A 59 5.69 -14.72 14.30
CA ALA A 59 4.28 -14.94 13.95
C ALA A 59 3.46 -13.64 14.05
N PHE A 60 3.76 -12.76 15.00
CA PHE A 60 3.10 -11.46 15.14
C PHE A 60 3.39 -10.55 13.95
N LEU A 61 4.67 -10.42 13.59
CA LEU A 61 5.08 -9.62 12.42
C LEU A 61 4.52 -10.22 11.13
N LEU A 62 4.49 -11.54 10.99
CA LEU A 62 3.88 -12.19 9.85
C LEU A 62 2.39 -11.86 9.74
N ALA A 63 1.63 -11.98 10.83
CA ALA A 63 0.20 -11.68 10.83
C ALA A 63 -0.08 -10.20 10.49
N THR A 64 0.67 -9.27 11.08
CA THR A 64 0.53 -7.83 10.78
C THR A 64 0.94 -7.49 9.36
N THR A 65 2.00 -8.12 8.83
CA THR A 65 2.44 -7.97 7.44
C THR A 65 1.39 -8.51 6.46
N CYS A 66 0.81 -9.68 6.72
CA CYS A 66 -0.29 -10.20 5.91
C CYS A 66 -1.50 -9.26 5.92
N ALA A 67 -1.90 -8.77 7.08
CA ALA A 67 -3.01 -7.83 7.20
C ALA A 67 -2.74 -6.53 6.41
N LEU A 68 -1.52 -5.98 6.51
CA LEU A 68 -1.09 -4.82 5.71
C LEU A 68 -1.15 -5.15 4.21
N GLY A 69 -0.49 -6.21 3.76
CA GLY A 69 -0.39 -6.56 2.36
C GLY A 69 -1.74 -6.82 1.69
N TRP A 70 -2.62 -7.55 2.37
CA TRP A 70 -3.98 -7.81 1.87
C TRP A 70 -4.82 -6.54 1.82
N THR A 71 -4.69 -5.64 2.80
CA THR A 71 -5.38 -4.34 2.76
C THR A 71 -4.86 -3.46 1.63
N LEU A 72 -3.54 -3.40 1.43
CA LEU A 72 -2.92 -2.67 0.31
C LEU A 72 -3.34 -3.26 -1.04
N LEU A 73 -3.48 -4.59 -1.16
CA LEU A 73 -3.97 -5.24 -2.37
C LEU A 73 -5.41 -4.84 -2.68
N VAL A 74 -6.30 -4.81 -1.66
CA VAL A 74 -7.68 -4.34 -1.85
C VAL A 74 -7.70 -2.89 -2.28
N LEU A 75 -6.93 -2.02 -1.63
CA LEU A 75 -6.84 -0.59 -1.98
C LEU A 75 -6.34 -0.42 -3.42
N ALA A 76 -5.28 -1.13 -3.81
CA ALA A 76 -4.76 -1.12 -5.18
C ALA A 76 -5.79 -1.62 -6.21
N ALA A 77 -6.54 -2.69 -5.89
CA ALA A 77 -7.59 -3.21 -6.76
C ALA A 77 -8.76 -2.23 -6.92
N VAL A 78 -9.18 -1.58 -5.84
CA VAL A 78 -10.24 -0.56 -5.89
C VAL A 78 -9.78 0.67 -6.66
N ASP A 79 -8.52 1.11 -6.46
CA ASP A 79 -7.94 2.23 -7.19
C ASP A 79 -7.84 1.93 -8.70
N ALA A 80 -7.42 0.71 -9.06
CA ALA A 80 -7.38 0.26 -10.46
C ALA A 80 -8.74 0.29 -11.16
N LEU A 81 -9.82 0.00 -10.41
CA LEU A 81 -11.17 -0.14 -10.96
C LEU A 81 -11.99 1.15 -10.90
N ALA A 82 -11.81 1.94 -9.85
CA ALA A 82 -12.67 3.07 -9.53
C ALA A 82 -11.92 4.41 -9.36
N LEU A 83 -10.57 4.40 -9.38
CA LEU A 83 -9.73 5.57 -9.12
C LEU A 83 -10.11 6.28 -7.80
N ARG A 84 -10.40 5.47 -6.77
CA ARG A 84 -10.82 5.91 -5.44
C ARG A 84 -10.20 5.03 -4.37
N LEU A 85 -9.82 5.64 -3.27
CA LEU A 85 -9.34 4.95 -2.07
C LEU A 85 -10.38 5.15 -0.95
N PRO A 86 -11.11 4.10 -0.54
CA PRO A 86 -12.22 4.22 0.41
C PRO A 86 -11.70 4.46 1.83
N ASP A 87 -12.35 5.41 2.52
CA ASP A 87 -12.02 5.79 3.90
C ASP A 87 -12.18 4.64 4.89
N VAL A 88 -13.10 3.72 4.61
CA VAL A 88 -13.34 2.51 5.41
C VAL A 88 -12.10 1.62 5.51
N LEU A 89 -11.16 1.70 4.58
CA LEU A 89 -9.90 0.96 4.59
C LEU A 89 -8.72 1.86 4.97
N THR A 90 -8.63 3.08 4.43
CA THR A 90 -7.48 3.95 4.64
C THR A 90 -7.38 4.46 6.09
N LEU A 91 -8.50 4.84 6.72
CA LEU A 91 -8.47 5.33 8.10
C LEU A 91 -8.14 4.24 9.13
N PRO A 92 -8.76 3.03 9.08
CA PRO A 92 -8.32 1.93 9.94
C PRO A 92 -6.87 1.50 9.68
N LEU A 93 -6.38 1.63 8.44
CA LEU A 93 -4.99 1.31 8.12
C LEU A 93 -4.02 2.27 8.83
N ILE A 94 -4.33 3.58 8.92
CA ILE A 94 -3.55 4.54 9.71
C ILE A 94 -3.54 4.14 11.18
N ALA A 95 -4.73 3.87 11.74
CA ALA A 95 -4.87 3.48 13.14
C ALA A 95 -4.10 2.18 13.46
N ALA A 96 -4.18 1.18 12.56
CA ALA A 96 -3.44 -0.07 12.71
C ALA A 96 -1.92 0.14 12.67
N GLY A 97 -1.40 1.00 11.80
CA GLY A 97 0.02 1.34 11.74
C GLY A 97 0.52 1.95 13.04
N LEU A 98 -0.22 2.92 13.59
CA LEU A 98 0.11 3.52 14.88
C LEU A 98 0.00 2.52 16.04
N ALA A 99 -1.00 1.63 16.02
CA ALA A 99 -1.15 0.58 17.04
C ALA A 99 0.01 -0.42 16.99
N VAL A 100 0.46 -0.83 15.80
CA VAL A 100 1.63 -1.71 15.64
C VAL A 100 2.90 -1.01 16.12
N SER A 101 3.07 0.27 15.84
CA SER A 101 4.21 1.05 16.31
C SER A 101 4.21 1.26 17.82
N TRP A 102 3.03 1.37 18.43
CA TRP A 102 2.88 1.39 19.89
C TRP A 102 3.25 0.05 20.55
N TRP A 103 2.89 -1.07 19.89
CA TRP A 103 3.08 -2.40 20.44
C TRP A 103 4.53 -2.90 20.32
N LEU A 104 5.27 -2.44 19.33
CA LEU A 104 6.65 -2.85 19.08
C LEU A 104 7.63 -1.92 19.82
N PRO A 105 8.41 -2.44 20.80
CA PRO A 105 9.28 -1.61 21.65
C PRO A 105 10.42 -0.90 20.89
N ASP A 106 10.82 -1.45 19.74
CA ASP A 106 11.91 -0.91 18.93
C ASP A 106 11.45 0.20 17.95
N ARG A 107 10.17 0.61 18.04
CA ARG A 107 9.60 1.62 17.15
C ARG A 107 9.32 2.93 17.87
N ASP A 108 9.74 4.03 17.27
CA ASP A 108 9.42 5.37 17.75
C ASP A 108 7.98 5.77 17.34
N LEU A 109 7.03 5.59 18.25
CA LEU A 109 5.64 6.00 18.02
C LEU A 109 5.52 7.47 17.60
N MET A 110 6.34 8.35 18.17
CA MET A 110 6.28 9.77 17.83
C MET A 110 6.69 10.00 16.38
N GLY A 111 7.76 9.35 15.92
CA GLY A 111 8.19 9.40 14.52
C GLY A 111 7.13 8.85 13.56
N HIS A 112 6.40 7.80 13.96
CA HIS A 112 5.28 7.24 13.18
C HIS A 112 4.06 8.18 13.17
N ALA A 113 3.73 8.80 14.29
CA ALA A 113 2.64 9.78 14.37
C ALA A 113 2.95 11.05 13.55
N ILE A 114 4.19 11.57 13.64
CA ILE A 114 4.65 12.67 12.79
C ILE A 114 4.59 12.26 11.32
N GLY A 115 5.03 11.04 10.97
CA GLY A 115 4.95 10.50 9.63
C GLY A 115 3.52 10.46 9.09
N ALA A 116 2.58 9.97 9.90
CA ALA A 116 1.16 9.92 9.53
C ALA A 116 0.60 11.33 9.26
N ALA A 117 0.87 12.27 10.16
CA ALA A 117 0.43 13.65 10.01
C ALA A 117 1.08 14.35 8.80
N ALA A 118 2.40 14.19 8.63
CA ALA A 118 3.16 14.77 7.52
C ALA A 118 2.72 14.20 6.17
N GLY A 119 2.60 12.88 6.05
CA GLY A 119 2.15 12.23 4.82
C GLY A 119 0.77 12.72 4.39
N LEU A 120 -0.18 12.78 5.33
CA LEU A 120 -1.52 13.28 5.08
C LEU A 120 -1.49 14.78 4.72
N ALA A 121 -0.79 15.62 5.50
CA ALA A 121 -0.79 17.07 5.33
C ALA A 121 -0.11 17.50 4.02
N VAL A 122 1.05 16.91 3.69
CA VAL A 122 1.81 17.25 2.47
C VAL A 122 1.00 16.89 1.22
N PHE A 123 0.45 15.69 1.14
CA PHE A 123 -0.34 15.27 -0.01
C PHE A 123 -1.65 16.04 -0.12
N TYR A 124 -2.28 16.34 1.01
CA TYR A 124 -3.46 17.21 1.04
C TYR A 124 -3.12 18.61 0.53
N ALA A 125 -2.03 19.20 1.01
CA ALA A 125 -1.59 20.53 0.57
C ALA A 125 -1.28 20.54 -0.95
N ILE A 126 -0.59 19.51 -1.47
CA ILE A 126 -0.33 19.37 -2.91
C ILE A 126 -1.65 19.31 -3.68
N SER A 127 -2.64 18.52 -3.22
CA SER A 127 -3.95 18.41 -3.86
C SER A 127 -4.69 19.75 -3.92
N VAL A 128 -4.71 20.48 -2.81
CA VAL A 128 -5.37 21.80 -2.71
C VAL A 128 -4.67 22.85 -3.58
N LEU A 129 -3.34 22.93 -3.50
CA LEU A 129 -2.54 23.88 -4.28
C LEU A 129 -2.66 23.62 -5.79
N TYR A 130 -2.63 22.33 -6.20
CA TYR A 130 -2.78 21.98 -7.60
C TYR A 130 -4.17 22.36 -8.14
N ARG A 131 -5.23 22.07 -7.34
CA ARG A 131 -6.60 22.47 -7.69
C ARG A 131 -6.72 23.99 -7.78
N ALA A 132 -6.15 24.73 -6.84
CA ALA A 132 -6.17 26.19 -6.86
C ALA A 132 -5.42 26.78 -8.08
N ALA A 133 -4.31 26.17 -8.48
CA ALA A 133 -3.49 26.65 -9.60
C ALA A 133 -4.03 26.25 -10.98
N ARG A 134 -4.65 25.07 -11.10
CA ARG A 134 -5.04 24.49 -12.40
C ARG A 134 -6.54 24.37 -12.60
N GLY A 135 -7.36 24.56 -11.55
CA GLY A 135 -8.82 24.41 -11.61
C GLY A 135 -9.32 22.97 -11.77
N VAL A 136 -8.43 21.99 -11.74
CA VAL A 136 -8.76 20.56 -11.88
C VAL A 136 -8.12 19.76 -10.76
N ASP A 137 -8.74 18.61 -10.43
CA ASP A 137 -8.20 17.70 -9.42
C ASP A 137 -6.99 16.93 -10.00
N GLY A 138 -5.80 17.18 -9.46
CA GLY A 138 -4.58 16.48 -9.86
C GLY A 138 -4.27 15.25 -9.02
N LEU A 139 -4.35 15.38 -7.70
CA LEU A 139 -4.08 14.31 -6.75
C LEU A 139 -5.33 13.99 -5.93
N GLY A 140 -5.65 12.71 -5.78
CA GLY A 140 -6.81 12.26 -5.02
C GLY A 140 -6.62 12.48 -3.51
N LEU A 141 -7.69 12.88 -2.80
CA LEU A 141 -7.67 12.94 -1.33
C LEU A 141 -7.44 11.55 -0.70
N GLY A 142 -7.77 10.50 -1.43
CA GLY A 142 -7.48 9.12 -1.02
C GLY A 142 -5.98 8.82 -0.95
N ASP A 143 -5.20 9.35 -1.90
CA ASP A 143 -3.74 9.20 -1.93
C ASP A 143 -3.09 9.92 -0.73
N ALA A 144 -3.65 11.06 -0.29
CA ALA A 144 -3.20 11.74 0.92
C ALA A 144 -3.41 10.87 2.17
N LYS A 145 -4.55 10.17 2.28
CA LYS A 145 -4.80 9.25 3.40
C LYS A 145 -3.91 8.02 3.35
N LEU A 146 -3.64 7.49 2.16
CA LEU A 146 -2.72 6.37 1.98
C LEU A 146 -1.27 6.78 2.29
N ALA A 147 -0.85 8.01 1.95
CA ALA A 147 0.43 8.57 2.36
C ALA A 147 0.52 8.75 3.90
N GLY A 148 -0.59 9.14 4.53
CA GLY A 148 -0.71 9.14 5.99
C GLY A 148 -0.56 7.72 6.59
N ALA A 149 -1.16 6.71 5.95
CA ALA A 149 -0.97 5.32 6.34
C ALA A 149 0.49 4.88 6.16
N ALA A 150 1.15 5.27 5.06
CA ALA A 150 2.58 5.01 4.88
C ALA A 150 3.41 5.55 6.05
N GLY A 151 3.17 6.79 6.46
CA GLY A 151 3.85 7.38 7.61
C GLY A 151 3.54 6.68 8.93
N ALA A 152 2.30 6.23 9.13
CA ALA A 152 1.88 5.48 10.32
C ALA A 152 2.59 4.11 10.44
N TRP A 153 2.83 3.43 9.34
CA TRP A 153 3.48 2.11 9.29
C TRP A 153 5.00 2.18 9.24
N LEU A 154 5.55 3.17 8.54
CA LEU A 154 6.97 3.22 8.16
C LEU A 154 7.76 4.32 8.88
N GLY A 155 7.07 5.28 9.52
CA GLY A 155 7.69 6.47 10.08
C GLY A 155 7.92 7.59 9.06
N TRP A 156 8.28 8.77 9.55
CA TRP A 156 8.45 9.96 8.70
C TRP A 156 9.65 9.89 7.76
N GLN A 157 10.72 9.21 8.18
CA GLN A 157 11.95 9.05 7.38
C GLN A 157 11.69 8.29 6.07
N ALA A 158 10.76 7.33 6.11
CA ALA A 158 10.45 6.50 4.96
C ALA A 158 9.57 7.20 3.91
N LEU A 159 8.88 8.29 4.27
CA LEU A 159 7.93 8.95 3.35
C LEU A 159 8.56 9.41 2.05
N SER A 160 9.78 9.96 2.10
CA SER A 160 10.50 10.40 0.90
C SER A 160 10.79 9.23 -0.05
N PHE A 161 11.16 8.08 0.49
CA PHE A 161 11.42 6.87 -0.31
C PHE A 161 10.12 6.27 -0.86
N VAL A 162 9.04 6.25 -0.06
CA VAL A 162 7.72 5.84 -0.53
C VAL A 162 7.30 6.66 -1.74
N VAL A 163 7.42 7.99 -1.65
CA VAL A 163 7.07 8.89 -2.75
C VAL A 163 7.97 8.67 -3.96
N LEU A 164 9.28 8.53 -3.75
CA LEU A 164 10.25 8.31 -4.83
C LEU A 164 9.94 7.01 -5.59
N ILE A 165 9.72 5.91 -4.87
CA ILE A 165 9.40 4.61 -5.48
C ILE A 165 8.03 4.69 -6.17
N ALA A 166 7.03 5.29 -5.54
CA ALA A 166 5.71 5.44 -6.14
C ALA A 166 5.75 6.28 -7.42
N CYS A 167 6.51 7.38 -7.43
CA CYS A 167 6.72 8.18 -8.63
C CYS A 167 7.46 7.40 -9.72
N ALA A 168 8.51 6.65 -9.38
CA ALA A 168 9.24 5.83 -10.33
C ALA A 168 8.34 4.76 -10.97
N VAL A 169 7.55 4.04 -10.16
CA VAL A 169 6.58 3.04 -10.65
C VAL A 169 5.52 3.71 -11.53
N GLY A 170 4.99 4.86 -11.11
CA GLY A 170 4.03 5.63 -11.90
C GLY A 170 4.60 6.07 -13.25
N LEU A 171 5.84 6.59 -13.28
CA LEU A 171 6.52 6.98 -14.52
C LEU A 171 6.75 5.79 -15.45
N VAL A 172 7.17 4.65 -14.94
CA VAL A 172 7.31 3.41 -15.71
C VAL A 172 5.97 3.00 -16.31
N TRP A 173 4.90 3.04 -15.50
CA TRP A 173 3.55 2.75 -15.98
C TRP A 173 3.12 3.67 -17.13
N VAL A 174 3.28 5.00 -16.97
CA VAL A 174 2.96 5.98 -18.01
C VAL A 174 3.80 5.77 -19.24
N GLY A 175 5.11 5.53 -19.08
CA GLY A 175 6.02 5.26 -20.20
C GLY A 175 5.57 4.05 -21.00
N LEU A 176 5.26 2.93 -20.34
CA LEU A 176 4.76 1.71 -21.00
C LEU A 176 3.38 1.91 -21.66
N ALA A 177 2.49 2.65 -21.01
CA ALA A 177 1.17 2.98 -21.56
C ALA A 177 1.31 3.84 -22.82
N THR A 178 2.18 4.85 -22.78
CA THR A 178 2.46 5.74 -23.92
C THR A 178 3.11 4.99 -25.09
N MET A 179 4.02 4.06 -24.80
CA MET A 179 4.60 3.20 -25.84
C MET A 179 3.57 2.31 -26.54
N ARG A 180 2.55 1.86 -25.81
CA ARG A 180 1.51 0.95 -26.35
C ARG A 180 0.34 1.68 -27.01
N ARG A 181 -0.07 2.83 -26.48
CA ARG A 181 -1.30 3.55 -26.88
C ARG A 181 -1.03 4.96 -27.43
N GLY A 182 0.24 5.38 -27.51
CA GLY A 182 0.61 6.72 -27.95
C GLY A 182 0.27 7.81 -26.93
N ARG A 183 0.24 9.06 -27.39
CA ARG A 183 0.03 10.24 -26.53
C ARG A 183 -1.33 10.30 -25.83
N ALA A 184 -2.35 9.57 -26.31
CA ALA A 184 -3.65 9.49 -25.66
C ALA A 184 -3.56 8.94 -24.21
N ALA A 185 -2.57 8.08 -23.92
CA ALA A 185 -2.34 7.56 -22.59
C ALA A 185 -1.93 8.62 -21.55
N LEU A 186 -1.43 9.79 -21.98
CA LEU A 186 -1.04 10.90 -21.10
C LEU A 186 -2.24 11.68 -20.56
N GLU A 187 -3.41 11.54 -21.18
CA GLU A 187 -4.65 12.18 -20.78
C GLU A 187 -5.49 11.30 -19.84
N GLU A 188 -5.12 10.01 -19.74
CA GLU A 188 -5.79 9.08 -18.83
C GLU A 188 -5.37 9.33 -17.37
N ARG A 189 -6.33 9.19 -16.45
CA ARG A 189 -6.03 9.24 -15.01
C ARG A 189 -5.24 8.00 -14.60
N ILE A 190 -4.15 8.22 -13.90
CA ILE A 190 -3.25 7.16 -13.42
C ILE A 190 -3.71 6.73 -12.04
N PRO A 191 -3.91 5.42 -11.78
CA PRO A 191 -4.20 4.91 -10.45
C PRO A 191 -2.92 4.97 -9.59
N PHE A 192 -2.65 6.13 -8.97
CA PHE A 192 -1.44 6.36 -8.18
C PHE A 192 -1.41 5.55 -6.89
N GLY A 193 -2.59 5.20 -6.36
CA GLY A 193 -2.73 4.34 -5.17
C GLY A 193 -2.10 2.96 -5.34
N ILE A 194 -2.05 2.41 -6.57
CA ILE A 194 -1.34 1.15 -6.86
C ILE A 194 0.16 1.32 -6.59
N ALA A 195 0.75 2.37 -7.18
CA ALA A 195 2.18 2.64 -7.05
C ALA A 195 2.56 2.93 -5.57
N LEU A 196 1.70 3.67 -4.86
CA LEU A 196 1.89 4.00 -3.45
C LEU A 196 1.78 2.73 -2.57
N SER A 197 0.78 1.87 -2.84
CA SER A 197 0.61 0.59 -2.13
C SER A 197 1.83 -0.33 -2.33
N PHE A 198 2.36 -0.41 -3.54
CA PHE A 198 3.57 -1.18 -3.84
C PHE A 198 4.80 -0.62 -3.11
N ALA A 199 4.97 0.71 -3.10
CA ALA A 199 6.08 1.36 -2.40
C ALA A 199 6.04 1.09 -0.89
N ILE A 200 4.85 1.21 -0.26
CA ILE A 200 4.64 0.90 1.16
C ILE A 200 5.02 -0.56 1.44
N TRP A 201 4.57 -1.50 0.60
CA TRP A 201 4.84 -2.91 0.76
C TRP A 201 6.33 -3.22 0.72
N VAL A 202 7.04 -2.72 -0.28
CA VAL A 202 8.48 -2.99 -0.45
C VAL A 202 9.29 -2.41 0.72
N ILE A 203 9.02 -1.17 1.13
CA ILE A 203 9.75 -0.55 2.24
C ILE A 203 9.40 -1.23 3.57
N TRP A 204 8.18 -1.70 3.77
CA TRP A 204 7.81 -2.45 4.97
C TRP A 204 8.60 -3.76 5.09
N LEU A 205 8.80 -4.48 3.99
CA LEU A 205 9.51 -5.77 3.98
C LEU A 205 11.02 -5.64 4.14
N TYR A 206 11.63 -4.64 3.51
CA TYR A 206 13.09 -4.54 3.39
C TYR A 206 13.70 -3.40 4.19
N GLY A 207 12.88 -2.54 4.78
CA GLY A 207 13.36 -1.35 5.48
C GLY A 207 13.85 -0.25 4.54
N LEU A 208 14.47 0.75 5.13
CA LEU A 208 15.17 1.81 4.40
C LEU A 208 16.56 1.31 3.94
N PRO A 209 17.09 1.82 2.82
CA PRO A 209 18.48 1.56 2.45
C PRO A 209 19.42 1.95 3.59
N GLU A 210 20.38 1.07 3.92
CA GLU A 210 21.35 1.25 5.04
C GLU A 210 22.13 2.57 5.00
N ILE A 211 22.23 3.22 3.83
CA ILE A 211 22.88 4.52 3.65
C ILE A 211 22.22 5.63 4.48
N PHE A 212 20.95 5.43 4.90
CA PHE A 212 20.13 6.41 5.61
C PHE A 212 19.65 5.94 6.98
N ASP A 213 20.17 4.81 7.46
CA ASP A 213 19.95 4.35 8.83
C ASP A 213 21.05 4.97 9.72
N PRO A 214 20.76 6.04 10.48
CA PRO A 214 21.72 6.59 11.42
C PRO A 214 21.71 5.68 12.66
N THR A 215 22.54 4.63 12.67
CA THR A 215 22.88 3.87 13.89
C THR A 215 23.52 4.74 14.95
#